data_85d3e71573b82ece35c728386edd5f94
#
_entry.id   85d3e71573b82ece35c728386edd5f94
#
_cell.length_a   1.000
_cell.length_b   1.000
_cell.length_c   1.000
_cell.angle_alpha   90.00
_cell.angle_beta   90.00
_cell.angle_gamma   90.00
#
_symmetry.space_group_name_H-M   'P 1'
#
loop_
_entity.id
_entity.type
_entity.pdbx_description
1 polymer ?
#
loop_
_entity_poly.entity_id
_entity_poly.type
_entity_poly.pdbx_seq_one_letter_code
_entity_poly.pdbx_strand_id
1 'polypeptide(L)' 'MSQAFVKENDEMLLQDVSPSVTALIIYLTRENNGIRVYEKHRVKDNEHHREVHVMSNGLSYAKDKDSKWYII' A
#
# COMPACT_ATOMS: atom_id res chain seq x y z
N MET A 1 19.66 -5.57 22.21
CA MET A 1 19.29 -5.37 21.82
C MET A 1 18.72 -5.29 21.38
N SER A 2 18.54 -5.43 21.28
CA SER A 2 18.00 -5.39 20.71
C SER A 2 17.22 -5.03 20.46
N GLN A 3 17.02 -4.79 20.38
CA GLN A 3 16.38 -4.33 20.00
C GLN A 3 16.01 -3.64 19.50
N ALA A 4 16.30 -3.43 19.39
CA ALA A 4 16.08 -2.69 18.82
C ALA A 4 16.16 -2.62 17.72
N PHE A 5 16.60 -2.76 17.71
CA PHE A 5 16.66 -2.86 16.67
C PHE A 5 15.96 -3.27 15.96
N VAL A 6 16.01 -3.26 16.00
CA VAL A 6 14.98 -3.97 15.53
C VAL A 6 13.90 -3.18 14.98
N LYS A 7 13.72 -2.16 15.49
CA LYS A 7 12.76 -1.31 15.12
C LYS A 7 12.84 -0.86 13.76
N GLU A 8 13.97 -0.52 13.32
CA GLU A 8 14.07 -0.07 12.00
C GLU A 8 13.81 -1.19 11.06
N ASN A 9 13.94 -2.38 11.50
CA ASN A 9 13.63 -3.49 10.65
C ASN A 9 12.15 -3.59 10.40
N ASP A 10 11.38 -2.97 11.25
CA ASP A 10 9.94 -3.03 11.09
C ASP A 10 9.41 -1.92 10.25
N GLU A 11 10.27 -1.01 9.84
CA GLU A 11 9.80 0.06 9.02
C GLU A 11 9.78 -0.38 7.58
N MET A 12 8.59 -0.57 7.06
CA MET A 12 8.42 -0.98 5.68
C MET A 12 7.92 0.22 4.88
N LEU A 13 8.53 0.45 3.75
CA LEU A 13 8.10 1.52 2.87
C LEU A 13 7.03 0.99 1.93
N LEU A 14 6.20 1.89 1.43
CA LEU A 14 5.14 1.50 0.51
C LEU A 14 5.69 0.72 -0.69
N GLN A 15 6.81 1.14 -1.21
CA GLN A 15 7.40 0.48 -2.38
C GLN A 15 7.87 -0.93 -2.08
N ASP A 16 8.00 -1.28 -0.80
CA ASP A 16 8.44 -2.62 -0.41
C ASP A 16 7.27 -3.58 -0.19
N VAL A 17 6.05 -3.07 -0.29
CA VAL A 17 4.86 -3.89 -0.08
C VAL A 17 4.66 -4.78 -1.30
N SER A 18 4.33 -6.05 -1.07
CA SER A 18 4.08 -6.99 -2.16
C SER A 18 3.00 -6.45 -3.09
N PRO A 19 3.08 -6.78 -4.37
CA PRO A 19 2.15 -6.22 -5.37
C PRO A 19 0.77 -6.86 -5.37
N SER A 20 0.19 -7.04 -4.20
CA SER A 20 -1.17 -7.57 -4.10
C SER A 20 -2.00 -6.63 -3.25
N VAL A 21 -3.30 -6.59 -3.52
CA VAL A 21 -4.18 -5.73 -2.77
C VAL A 21 -4.24 -6.17 -1.31
N THR A 22 -4.19 -7.48 -1.06
CA THR A 22 -4.21 -7.99 0.31
C THR A 22 -3.01 -7.46 1.10
N ALA A 23 -1.82 -7.49 0.50
CA ALA A 23 -0.63 -6.99 1.17
C ALA A 23 -0.73 -5.49 1.40
N LEU A 24 -1.29 -4.76 0.43
CA LEU A 24 -1.48 -3.33 0.57
C LEU A 24 -2.43 -3.02 1.73
N ILE A 25 -3.52 -3.76 1.83
CA ILE A 25 -4.49 -3.56 2.91
C ILE A 25 -3.84 -3.79 4.27
N ILE A 26 -3.05 -4.84 4.39
CA ILE A 26 -2.37 -5.14 5.65
C ILE A 26 -1.40 -4.02 6.02
N TYR A 27 -0.64 -3.57 5.04
CA TYR A 27 0.32 -2.49 5.26
C TYR A 27 -0.40 -1.21 5.70
N LEU A 28 -1.45 -0.82 4.97
CA LEU A 28 -2.15 0.42 5.25
C LEU A 28 -2.89 0.36 6.59
N THR A 29 -3.42 -0.80 6.94
CA THR A 29 -4.09 -0.97 8.23
C THR A 29 -3.09 -0.78 9.36
N ARG A 30 -1.90 -1.32 9.19
CA ARG A 30 -0.86 -1.16 10.20
C ARG A 30 -0.46 0.30 10.33
N GLU A 31 -0.30 0.99 9.21
CA GLU A 31 0.08 2.40 9.23
C GLU A 31 -1.04 3.27 9.78
N ASN A 32 -2.24 2.75 9.82
CA ASN A 32 -3.41 3.47 10.30
C ASN A 32 -3.74 3.05 11.74
N ASN A 33 -2.71 2.74 12.51
CA ASN A 33 -2.85 2.37 13.93
C ASN A 33 -3.74 1.16 14.15
N GLY A 34 -3.76 0.24 13.20
CA GLY A 34 -4.54 -0.98 13.32
C GLY A 34 -5.99 -0.83 12.91
N ILE A 35 -6.42 0.38 12.57
CA ILE A 35 -7.77 0.58 12.08
C ILE A 35 -7.83 0.13 10.64
N ARG A 36 -8.75 -0.75 10.35
CA ARG A 36 -8.80 -1.41 9.05
C ARG A 36 -8.95 -0.44 7.88
N VAL A 37 -8.09 -0.61 6.90
CA VAL A 37 -8.18 0.10 5.63
C VAL A 37 -8.59 -0.93 4.59
N TYR A 38 -9.53 -0.58 3.73
CA TYR A 38 -10.02 -1.50 2.70
C TYR A 38 -10.16 -0.78 1.37
N GLU A 39 -10.29 -1.55 0.31
CA GLU A 39 -10.44 -0.99 -1.02
C GLU A 39 -11.90 -0.61 -1.24
N LYS A 40 -12.14 0.68 -1.46
CA LYS A 40 -13.50 1.15 -1.69
C LYS A 40 -13.96 0.83 -3.10
N HIS A 41 -13.09 1.07 -4.07
CA HIS A 41 -13.38 0.66 -5.44
C HIS A 41 -12.11 0.71 -6.26
N ARG A 42 -12.21 0.17 -7.46
CA ARG A 42 -11.08 0.02 -8.35
C ARG A 42 -11.47 0.61 -9.69
N VAL A 43 -10.59 1.45 -10.24
CA VAL A 43 -10.86 2.15 -11.48
C VAL A 43 -9.77 1.82 -12.47
N LYS A 44 -10.13 1.56 -13.72
CA LYS A 44 -9.16 1.32 -14.76
C LYS A 44 -8.80 2.65 -15.41
N ASP A 45 -7.53 3.00 -15.33
CA ASP A 45 -7.04 4.23 -15.95
C ASP A 45 -6.43 3.86 -17.30
N ASN A 46 -7.23 3.97 -18.35
CA ASN A 46 -6.80 3.57 -19.68
C ASN A 46 -5.75 4.47 -20.26
N GLU A 47 -5.70 5.71 -19.82
CA GLU A 47 -4.74 6.67 -20.32
C GLU A 47 -3.32 6.27 -19.92
N HIS A 48 -3.16 5.76 -18.70
CA HIS A 48 -1.87 5.36 -18.18
C HIS A 48 -1.72 3.85 -18.08
N HIS A 49 -2.70 3.11 -18.60
CA HIS A 49 -2.65 1.64 -18.62
C HIS A 49 -2.39 1.04 -17.23
N ARG A 50 -3.18 1.49 -16.25
CA ARG A 50 -2.99 1.02 -14.88
C ARG A 50 -4.32 0.89 -14.18
N GLU A 51 -4.33 0.11 -13.10
CA GLU A 51 -5.49 0.02 -12.22
C GLU A 51 -5.25 0.92 -11.02
N VAL A 52 -6.25 1.71 -10.69
CA VAL A 52 -6.19 2.61 -9.54
C VAL A 52 -7.06 2.03 -8.44
N HIS A 53 -6.46 1.84 -7.26
CA HIS A 53 -7.15 1.28 -6.11
C HIS A 53 -7.46 2.41 -5.14
N VAL A 54 -8.76 2.74 -5.02
CA VAL A 54 -9.18 3.82 -4.14
C VAL A 54 -9.48 3.20 -2.78
N MET A 55 -8.73 3.61 -1.78
CA MET A 55 -8.77 3.00 -0.46
C MET A 55 -9.58 3.84 0.51
N SER A 56 -10.03 3.19 1.59
CA SER A 56 -10.89 3.87 2.57
C SER A 56 -10.17 4.96 3.34
N ASN A 57 -8.85 5.02 3.27
CA ASN A 57 -8.11 6.08 3.94
C ASN A 57 -8.10 7.39 3.15
N GLY A 58 -8.81 7.43 2.02
CA GLY A 58 -8.91 8.64 1.23
C GLY A 58 -7.85 8.79 0.16
N LEU A 59 -6.95 7.85 0.04
CA LEU A 59 -5.88 7.91 -0.94
C LEU A 59 -6.07 6.86 -2.02
N SER A 60 -5.45 7.09 -3.17
CA SER A 60 -5.52 6.17 -4.29
C SER A 60 -4.12 5.66 -4.59
N TYR A 61 -4.04 4.40 -4.95
CA TYR A 61 -2.77 3.71 -5.15
C TYR A 61 -2.75 2.97 -6.48
N ALA A 62 -1.57 2.85 -7.06
CA ALA A 62 -1.39 2.05 -8.27
C ALA A 62 -0.01 1.42 -8.21
N LYS A 63 0.25 0.51 -9.14
CA LYS A 63 1.56 -0.12 -9.23
C LYS A 63 2.24 0.37 -10.50
N ASP A 64 3.54 0.59 -10.41
CA ASP A 64 4.30 1.03 -11.58
C ASP A 64 4.72 -0.20 -12.40
N LYS A 65 5.54 0.02 -13.41
CA LYS A 65 5.95 -1.07 -14.30
C LYS A 65 6.78 -2.13 -13.59
N ASP A 66 7.36 -1.77 -12.45
CA ASP A 66 8.13 -2.72 -11.66
C ASP A 66 7.29 -3.34 -10.56
N SER A 67 5.98 -3.18 -10.64
CA SER A 67 5.02 -3.72 -9.67
C SER A 67 5.22 -3.14 -8.27
N LYS A 68 5.67 -1.89 -8.20
CA LYS A 68 5.83 -1.23 -6.93
C LYS A 68 4.69 -0.26 -6.71
N TRP A 69 4.16 -0.26 -5.50
CA TRP A 69 3.04 0.61 -5.15
C TRP A 69 3.48 2.07 -5.06
N TYR A 70 2.60 2.96 -5.48
CA TYR A 70 2.82 4.39 -5.30
C TYR A 70 1.47 5.09 -5.15
N ILE A 71 1.49 6.28 -4.57
CA ILE A 71 0.29 7.07 -4.35
C ILE A 71 0.08 8.00 -5.52
N ILE A 72 -1.16 8.07 -5.98
CA ILE A 72 -1.54 8.94 -7.08
C ILE A 72 -1.91 10.32 -6.55
#